data_d207d6672699589990ac574ef739b019
#
_entry.id   d207d6672699589990ac574ef739b019
#
_cell.length_a   1.000
_cell.length_b   1.000
_cell.length_c   1.000
_cell.angle_alpha   90.00
_cell.angle_beta   90.00
_cell.angle_gamma   90.00
#
_symmetry.space_group_name_H-M   'P 1'
#
loop_
_entity.id
_entity.type
_entity.pdbx_description
1 polymer ?
#
loop_
_entity_poly.entity_id
_entity_poly.type
_entity_poly.pdbx_seq_one_letter_code
_entity_poly.pdbx_strand_id
1 'polypeptide(L)'
;RSYWLMSHVAIIMIGYVFFALCALTGLFNLILMSLLSATNRVKLQFRIREFTLLNEMAMILGLFFMTAGTFLGAIWANVSWGRYWGWDPKETWALISIVVYALVLHIRFIPLLKGKTTWCFNLLSVVAILSVIMTWFGVNYYLSGLHSYGKTEGGDLLLWIWGAGLC
;
A
#
# COMPACT_ATOMS: atom_id res chain seq x y z
N ARG A 1 22.72 17.36 -6.05
CA ARG A 1 21.57 16.74 -5.35
C ARG A 1 20.29 17.33 -5.94
N SER A 2 19.41 16.51 -6.49
CA SER A 2 18.17 16.99 -7.10
C SER A 2 17.11 17.19 -6.01
N TYR A 3 16.61 18.42 -5.84
CA TYR A 3 15.49 18.73 -4.95
C TYR A 3 14.24 17.91 -5.30
N TRP A 4 13.99 17.70 -6.58
CA TRP A 4 12.86 16.92 -7.08
C TRP A 4 12.90 15.48 -6.59
N LEU A 5 14.08 14.83 -6.63
CA LEU A 5 14.24 13.46 -6.14
C LEU A 5 13.98 13.38 -4.64
N MET A 6 14.55 14.30 -3.85
CA MET A 6 14.37 14.31 -2.39
C MET A 6 12.90 14.52 -2.01
N SER A 7 12.24 15.48 -2.65
CA SER A 7 10.82 15.77 -2.40
C SER A 7 9.93 14.60 -2.81
N HIS A 8 10.17 14.01 -3.99
CA HIS A 8 9.46 12.81 -4.45
C HIS A 8 9.56 11.67 -3.45
N VAL A 9 10.79 11.30 -3.05
CA VAL A 9 11.01 10.19 -2.12
C VAL A 9 10.34 10.45 -0.77
N ALA A 10 10.50 11.65 -0.20
CA ALA A 10 9.89 12.00 1.08
C ALA A 10 8.37 11.88 1.05
N ILE A 11 7.72 12.40 0.00
CA ILE A 11 6.25 12.38 -0.13
C ILE A 11 5.73 10.96 -0.36
N ILE A 12 6.41 10.14 -1.17
CA ILE A 12 6.06 8.72 -1.35
C ILE A 12 6.16 7.96 -0.02
N MET A 13 7.23 8.20 0.76
CA MET A 13 7.40 7.54 2.07
C MET A 13 6.28 7.91 3.05
N ILE A 14 5.80 9.15 3.06
CA ILE A 14 4.63 9.55 3.83
C ILE A 14 3.39 8.75 3.38
N GLY A 15 3.17 8.60 2.07
CA GLY A 15 2.10 7.76 1.52
C GLY A 15 2.16 6.32 2.01
N TYR A 16 3.36 5.71 2.02
CA TYR A 16 3.56 4.35 2.54
C TYR A 16 3.24 4.23 4.04
N VAL A 17 3.59 5.23 4.84
CA VAL A 17 3.24 5.26 6.28
C VAL A 17 1.72 5.24 6.46
N PHE A 18 0.98 6.04 5.72
CA PHE A 18 -0.49 6.03 5.80
C PHE A 18 -1.09 4.70 5.34
N PHE A 19 -0.55 4.07 4.31
CA PHE A 19 -1.01 2.74 3.88
C PHE A 19 -0.67 1.64 4.90
N ALA A 20 0.47 1.74 5.58
CA ALA A 20 0.80 0.86 6.71
C ALA A 20 -0.19 1.04 7.88
N LEU A 21 -0.56 2.28 8.20
CA LEU A 21 -1.60 2.57 9.19
C LEU A 21 -2.96 1.98 8.78
N CYS A 22 -3.33 2.00 7.48
CA CYS A 22 -4.53 1.35 6.98
C CYS A 22 -4.50 -0.17 7.23
N ALA A 23 -3.38 -0.83 6.97
CA ALA A 23 -3.24 -2.26 7.22
C ALA A 23 -3.34 -2.59 8.72
N LEU A 24 -2.67 -1.81 9.58
CA LEU A 24 -2.71 -2.01 11.04
C LEU A 24 -4.10 -1.78 11.61
N THR A 25 -4.77 -0.68 11.24
CA THR A 25 -6.13 -0.37 11.71
C THR A 25 -7.15 -1.36 11.15
N GLY A 26 -6.99 -1.79 9.90
CA GLY A 26 -7.82 -2.83 9.29
C GLY A 26 -7.68 -4.18 10.01
N LEU A 27 -6.45 -4.61 10.28
CA LEU A 27 -6.18 -5.83 11.04
C LEU A 27 -6.77 -5.76 12.47
N PHE A 28 -6.57 -4.64 13.16
CA PHE A 28 -7.13 -4.42 14.48
C PHE A 28 -8.66 -4.50 14.46
N ASN A 29 -9.31 -3.90 13.47
CA ASN A 29 -10.75 -3.99 13.29
C ASN A 29 -11.25 -5.41 13.03
N LEU A 30 -10.54 -6.20 12.22
CA LEU A 30 -10.90 -7.61 12.00
C LEU A 30 -10.82 -8.42 13.29
N ILE A 31 -9.82 -8.16 14.14
CA ILE A 31 -9.72 -8.76 15.48
C ILE A 31 -10.91 -8.33 16.35
N LEU A 32 -11.25 -7.04 16.40
CA LEU A 32 -12.42 -6.58 17.17
C LEU A 32 -13.72 -7.23 16.68
N MET A 33 -13.87 -7.41 15.36
CA MET A 33 -15.04 -8.07 14.78
C MET A 33 -15.14 -9.55 15.18
N SER A 34 -14.00 -10.25 15.31
CA SER A 34 -13.96 -11.64 15.75
C SER A 34 -14.32 -11.80 17.23
N LEU A 35 -14.14 -10.75 18.04
CA LEU A 35 -14.44 -10.72 19.47
C LEU A 35 -15.89 -10.27 19.80
N LEU A 36 -16.72 -10.00 18.78
CA LEU A 36 -18.10 -9.61 18.96
C LEU A 36 -18.91 -10.70 19.63
N SER A 37 -19.50 -10.39 20.80
CA SER A 37 -20.44 -11.27 21.50
C SER A 37 -21.69 -10.47 21.89
N ALA A 38 -22.74 -11.15 22.36
CA ALA A 38 -23.97 -10.51 22.82
C ALA A 38 -23.73 -9.50 23.96
N THR A 39 -22.77 -9.80 24.84
CA THR A 39 -22.46 -9.02 26.04
C THR A 39 -21.71 -7.72 25.78
N ASN A 40 -20.89 -7.67 24.72
CA ASN A 40 -20.01 -6.52 24.44
C ASN A 40 -20.35 -5.78 23.13
N ARG A 41 -21.43 -6.21 22.46
CA ARG A 41 -21.77 -5.82 21.09
C ARG A 41 -21.78 -4.30 20.86
N VAL A 42 -22.47 -3.56 21.71
CA VAL A 42 -22.64 -2.10 21.52
C VAL A 42 -21.28 -1.38 21.60
N LYS A 43 -20.49 -1.70 22.64
CA LYS A 43 -19.18 -1.06 22.86
C LYS A 43 -18.20 -1.37 21.73
N LEU A 44 -18.14 -2.64 21.31
CA LEU A 44 -17.23 -3.04 20.22
C LEU A 44 -17.65 -2.49 18.86
N GLN A 45 -18.95 -2.46 18.54
CA GLN A 45 -19.43 -1.87 17.29
C GLN A 45 -19.10 -0.39 17.19
N PHE A 46 -19.18 0.35 18.30
CA PHE A 46 -18.75 1.75 18.32
C PHE A 46 -17.25 1.87 18.00
N ARG A 47 -16.39 1.08 18.64
CA ARG A 47 -14.96 1.06 18.36
C ARG A 47 -14.62 0.64 16.93
N ILE A 48 -15.27 -0.38 16.40
CA ILE A 48 -15.11 -0.82 15.01
C ILE A 48 -15.42 0.33 14.05
N ARG A 49 -16.48 1.09 14.32
CA ARG A 49 -16.85 2.26 13.49
C ARG A 49 -15.78 3.35 13.55
N GLU A 50 -15.30 3.70 14.74
CA GLU A 50 -14.22 4.69 14.92
C GLU A 50 -12.95 4.29 14.13
N PHE A 51 -12.47 3.07 14.32
CA PHE A 51 -11.27 2.60 13.61
C PHE A 51 -11.47 2.43 12.11
N THR A 52 -12.69 2.12 11.65
CA THR A 52 -13.00 2.11 10.22
C THR A 52 -12.93 3.51 9.62
N LEU A 53 -13.41 4.53 10.33
CA LEU A 53 -13.29 5.92 9.88
C LEU A 53 -11.82 6.39 9.87
N LEU A 54 -11.05 6.04 10.89
CA LEU A 54 -9.61 6.34 10.92
C LEU A 54 -8.87 5.67 9.75
N ASN A 55 -9.18 4.41 9.46
CA ASN A 55 -8.64 3.69 8.32
C ASN A 55 -8.98 4.39 6.99
N GLU A 56 -10.22 4.82 6.82
CA GLU A 56 -10.67 5.56 5.64
C GLU A 56 -9.94 6.90 5.48
N MET A 57 -9.80 7.68 6.55
CA MET A 57 -9.07 8.95 6.54
C MET A 57 -7.58 8.73 6.22
N ALA A 58 -6.95 7.74 6.83
CA ALA A 58 -5.57 7.37 6.53
C ALA A 58 -5.40 6.95 5.06
N MET A 59 -6.38 6.20 4.51
CA MET A 59 -6.35 5.78 3.11
C MET A 59 -6.45 6.97 2.14
N ILE A 60 -7.31 7.96 2.42
CA ILE A 60 -7.42 9.19 1.63
C ILE A 60 -6.10 9.95 1.63
N LEU A 61 -5.49 10.13 2.81
CA LEU A 61 -4.19 10.79 2.92
C LEU A 61 -3.08 10.01 2.21
N GLY A 62 -3.06 8.68 2.37
CA GLY A 62 -2.12 7.81 1.66
C GLY A 62 -2.23 7.94 0.14
N LEU A 63 -3.46 7.93 -0.39
CA LEU A 63 -3.73 8.13 -1.82
C LEU A 63 -3.28 9.52 -2.28
N PHE A 64 -3.55 10.55 -1.51
CA PHE A 64 -3.11 11.91 -1.84
C PHE A 64 -1.59 12.00 -1.94
N PHE A 65 -0.86 11.55 -0.91
CA PHE A 65 0.60 11.61 -0.89
C PHE A 65 1.23 10.70 -1.94
N MET A 66 0.69 9.50 -2.14
CA MET A 66 1.18 8.58 -3.17
C MET A 66 1.01 9.15 -4.56
N THR A 67 -0.15 9.76 -4.86
CA THR A 67 -0.43 10.39 -6.15
C THR A 67 0.45 11.62 -6.36
N ALA A 68 0.51 12.54 -5.39
CA ALA A 68 1.35 13.73 -5.45
C ALA A 68 2.84 13.36 -5.61
N GLY A 69 3.30 12.36 -4.86
CA GLY A 69 4.66 11.85 -4.98
C GLY A 69 4.95 11.26 -6.36
N THR A 70 4.01 10.53 -6.95
CA THR A 70 4.15 9.97 -8.30
C THR A 70 4.29 11.08 -9.35
N PHE A 71 3.51 12.17 -9.25
CA PHE A 71 3.67 13.33 -10.14
C PHE A 71 5.02 14.00 -9.98
N LEU A 72 5.49 14.20 -8.76
CA LEU A 72 6.83 14.78 -8.52
C LEU A 72 7.94 13.87 -9.06
N GLY A 73 7.75 12.54 -8.96
CA GLY A 73 8.64 11.56 -9.57
C GLY A 73 8.68 11.66 -11.08
N ALA A 74 7.54 11.87 -11.73
CA ALA A 74 7.46 12.10 -13.16
C ALA A 74 8.23 13.37 -13.60
N ILE A 75 8.12 14.47 -12.85
CA ILE A 75 8.91 15.69 -13.12
C ILE A 75 10.41 15.40 -12.99
N TRP A 76 10.82 14.71 -11.94
CA TRP A 76 12.21 14.32 -11.76
C TRP A 76 12.70 13.39 -12.89
N ALA A 77 11.89 12.42 -13.30
CA ALA A 77 12.19 11.49 -14.39
C ALA A 77 12.41 12.24 -15.72
N ASN A 78 11.59 13.25 -16.00
CA ASN A 78 11.76 14.09 -17.18
C ASN A 78 13.09 14.87 -17.16
N VAL A 79 13.46 15.44 -16.02
CA VAL A 79 14.74 16.17 -15.86
C VAL A 79 15.93 15.22 -15.98
N SER A 80 15.81 13.98 -15.47
CA SER A 80 16.93 13.05 -15.39
C SER A 80 17.07 12.14 -16.61
N TRP A 81 15.95 11.79 -17.26
CA TRP A 81 15.90 10.79 -18.35
C TRP A 81 15.16 11.31 -19.59
N GLY A 82 14.70 12.56 -19.59
CA GLY A 82 14.02 13.18 -20.75
C GLY A 82 12.59 12.65 -20.99
N ARG A 83 11.96 12.00 -20.01
CA ARG A 83 10.59 11.46 -20.14
C ARG A 83 9.88 11.47 -18.80
N TYR A 84 8.60 11.78 -18.79
CA TYR A 84 7.77 11.81 -17.57
C TYR A 84 7.36 10.42 -17.08
N TRP A 85 7.23 9.44 -17.99
CA TRP A 85 6.77 8.09 -17.70
C TRP A 85 7.41 7.10 -18.67
N GLY A 86 7.82 5.95 -18.18
CA GLY A 86 8.51 4.94 -18.99
C GLY A 86 8.07 3.52 -18.78
N TRP A 87 6.98 3.31 -18.02
CA TRP A 87 6.52 1.97 -17.64
C TRP A 87 7.58 1.15 -16.90
N ASP A 88 8.48 1.83 -16.21
CA ASP A 88 9.42 1.17 -15.32
C ASP A 88 8.65 0.37 -14.25
N PRO A 89 9.14 -0.79 -13.81
CA PRO A 89 8.43 -1.59 -12.80
C PRO A 89 8.00 -0.80 -11.55
N LYS A 90 8.81 0.15 -11.10
CA LYS A 90 8.49 0.98 -9.94
C LYS A 90 7.35 1.97 -10.20
N GLU A 91 7.34 2.59 -11.39
CA GLU A 91 6.24 3.45 -11.84
C GLU A 91 4.94 2.66 -11.94
N THR A 92 5.01 1.48 -12.58
CA THR A 92 3.86 0.59 -12.79
C THR A 92 3.26 0.11 -11.46
N TRP A 93 4.09 -0.35 -10.51
CA TRP A 93 3.62 -0.81 -9.22
C TRP A 93 3.13 0.32 -8.31
N ALA A 94 3.69 1.54 -8.45
CA ALA A 94 3.14 2.73 -7.79
C ALA A 94 1.73 3.03 -8.29
N LEU A 95 1.50 2.99 -9.60
CA LEU A 95 0.16 3.16 -10.19
C LEU A 95 -0.80 2.05 -9.75
N ILE A 96 -0.36 0.78 -9.77
CA ILE A 96 -1.16 -0.34 -9.27
C ILE A 96 -1.57 -0.11 -7.81
N SER A 97 -0.67 0.35 -6.95
CA SER A 97 -0.99 0.65 -5.55
C SER A 97 -2.06 1.74 -5.44
N ILE A 98 -1.93 2.84 -6.20
CA ILE A 98 -2.94 3.92 -6.22
C ILE A 98 -4.30 3.35 -6.63
N VAL A 99 -4.38 2.56 -7.70
CA VAL A 99 -5.63 1.96 -8.19
C VAL A 99 -6.23 1.00 -7.17
N VAL A 100 -5.43 0.12 -6.57
CA VAL A 100 -5.88 -0.84 -5.55
C VAL A 100 -6.50 -0.12 -4.36
N TYR A 101 -5.81 0.87 -3.78
CA TYR A 101 -6.35 1.61 -2.63
C TYR A 101 -7.55 2.48 -3.01
N ALA A 102 -7.59 3.04 -4.21
CA ALA A 102 -8.77 3.75 -4.71
C ALA A 102 -9.98 2.81 -4.82
N LEU A 103 -9.80 1.58 -5.34
CA LEU A 103 -10.87 0.58 -5.40
C LEU A 103 -11.35 0.18 -3.99
N VAL A 104 -10.44 -0.03 -3.04
CA VAL A 104 -10.79 -0.33 -1.64
C VAL A 104 -11.61 0.81 -1.03
N LEU A 105 -11.21 2.06 -1.26
CA LEU A 105 -11.96 3.23 -0.77
C LEU A 105 -13.40 3.29 -1.31
N HIS A 106 -13.61 2.84 -2.55
CA HIS A 106 -14.91 2.87 -3.24
C HIS A 106 -15.76 1.61 -3.02
N ILE A 107 -15.27 0.62 -2.27
CA ILE A 107 -15.97 -0.67 -2.08
C ILE A 107 -17.37 -0.52 -1.48
N ARG A 108 -17.62 0.54 -0.72
CA ARG A 108 -18.94 0.82 -0.12
C ARG A 108 -20.04 1.11 -1.14
N PHE A 109 -19.69 1.48 -2.36
CA PHE A 109 -20.64 1.72 -3.45
C PHE A 109 -21.07 0.45 -4.17
N ILE A 110 -20.51 -0.72 -3.79
CA ILE A 110 -20.86 -2.01 -4.39
C ILE A 110 -22.11 -2.58 -3.67
N PRO A 111 -23.31 -2.62 -4.32
CA PRO A 111 -24.55 -3.06 -3.69
C PRO A 111 -24.50 -4.50 -3.18
N LEU A 112 -23.73 -5.37 -3.88
CA LEU A 112 -23.58 -6.79 -3.55
C LEU A 112 -22.97 -7.03 -2.18
N LEU A 113 -22.18 -6.07 -1.67
CA LEU A 113 -21.51 -6.17 -0.37
C LEU A 113 -22.33 -5.58 0.79
N LYS A 114 -23.59 -5.20 0.55
CA LYS A 114 -24.47 -4.64 1.58
C LYS A 114 -24.56 -5.58 2.78
N GLY A 115 -24.24 -5.05 3.98
CA GLY A 115 -24.18 -5.83 5.24
C GLY A 115 -22.80 -6.43 5.56
N LYS A 116 -21.90 -6.58 4.57
CA LYS A 116 -20.52 -7.06 4.77
C LYS A 116 -19.46 -6.00 4.44
N THR A 117 -19.88 -4.80 4.05
CA THR A 117 -19.01 -3.73 3.54
C THR A 117 -17.87 -3.40 4.51
N THR A 118 -18.17 -3.23 5.81
CA THR A 118 -17.16 -2.90 6.81
C THR A 118 -16.11 -4.00 6.96
N TRP A 119 -16.53 -5.26 6.94
CA TRP A 119 -15.61 -6.40 7.00
C TRP A 119 -14.73 -6.46 5.75
N CYS A 120 -15.34 -6.37 4.56
CA CYS A 120 -14.62 -6.38 3.29
C CYS A 120 -13.64 -5.20 3.18
N PHE A 121 -14.06 -4.00 3.60
CA PHE A 121 -13.20 -2.82 3.59
C PHE A 121 -11.94 -3.02 4.44
N ASN A 122 -12.11 -3.48 5.69
CA ASN A 122 -10.97 -3.70 6.58
C ASN A 122 -10.09 -4.87 6.12
N LEU A 123 -10.66 -5.95 5.58
CA LEU A 123 -9.88 -7.04 5.00
C LEU A 123 -9.05 -6.57 3.79
N LEU A 124 -9.68 -5.85 2.87
CA LEU A 124 -8.99 -5.39 1.66
C LEU A 124 -7.97 -4.31 1.97
N SER A 125 -8.15 -3.47 2.98
CA SER A 125 -7.11 -2.53 3.42
C SER A 125 -5.86 -3.26 3.96
N VAL A 126 -6.02 -4.43 4.59
CA VAL A 126 -4.89 -5.28 4.99
C VAL A 126 -4.23 -5.91 3.77
N VAL A 127 -5.00 -6.48 2.84
CA VAL A 127 -4.46 -7.15 1.66
C VAL A 127 -3.77 -6.14 0.71
N ALA A 128 -4.31 -4.94 0.60
CA ALA A 128 -3.76 -3.88 -0.27
C ALA A 128 -2.31 -3.51 0.05
N ILE A 129 -1.83 -3.72 1.30
CA ILE A 129 -0.42 -3.46 1.66
C ILE A 129 0.56 -4.27 0.82
N LEU A 130 0.14 -5.41 0.29
CA LEU A 130 0.98 -6.23 -0.58
C LEU A 130 1.42 -5.49 -1.84
N SER A 131 0.58 -4.58 -2.39
CA SER A 131 0.95 -3.74 -3.53
C SER A 131 2.06 -2.75 -3.17
N VAL A 132 2.04 -2.19 -1.96
CA VAL A 132 3.09 -1.30 -1.45
C VAL A 132 4.38 -2.07 -1.20
N ILE A 133 4.30 -3.25 -0.58
CA ILE A 133 5.46 -4.13 -0.38
C ILE A 133 6.08 -4.50 -1.74
N MET A 134 5.25 -4.79 -2.74
CA MET A 134 5.73 -5.08 -4.09
C MET A 134 6.38 -3.85 -4.73
N THR A 135 5.82 -2.64 -4.56
CA THR A 135 6.38 -1.39 -5.08
C THR A 135 7.74 -1.08 -4.47
N TRP A 136 7.91 -1.32 -3.17
CA TRP A 136 9.14 -0.98 -2.46
C TRP A 136 10.14 -2.13 -2.48
N PHE A 137 9.76 -3.31 -2.02
CA PHE A 137 10.64 -4.47 -1.87
C PHE A 137 10.73 -5.29 -3.16
N GLY A 138 9.59 -5.70 -3.71
CA GLY A 138 9.55 -6.58 -4.88
C GLY A 138 10.28 -6.00 -6.08
N VAL A 139 10.07 -4.72 -6.38
CA VAL A 139 10.74 -4.05 -7.50
C VAL A 139 12.25 -3.92 -7.28
N ASN A 140 12.68 -3.63 -6.06
CA ASN A 140 14.11 -3.43 -5.78
C ASN A 140 14.93 -4.74 -5.87
N TYR A 141 14.33 -5.87 -5.51
CA TYR A 141 15.05 -7.14 -5.37
C TYR A 141 14.77 -8.13 -6.50
N TYR A 142 13.57 -8.12 -7.08
CA TYR A 142 13.16 -9.15 -8.06
C TYR A 142 13.00 -8.61 -9.48
N LEU A 143 12.82 -7.30 -9.65
CA LEU A 143 12.60 -6.70 -10.96
C LEU A 143 13.76 -5.77 -11.34
N SER A 144 14.11 -5.77 -12.64
CA SER A 144 15.12 -4.87 -13.18
C SER A 144 14.48 -3.64 -13.81
N GLY A 145 14.90 -2.44 -13.43
CA GLY A 145 14.41 -1.18 -13.98
C GLY A 145 15.35 -0.03 -13.64
N LEU A 146 15.04 1.17 -14.13
CA LEU A 146 15.84 2.38 -13.88
C LEU A 146 15.88 2.79 -12.41
N HIS A 147 14.87 2.36 -11.63
CA HIS A 147 14.75 2.61 -10.20
C HIS A 147 15.25 1.44 -9.32
N SER A 148 15.81 0.38 -9.89
CA SER A 148 16.34 -0.72 -9.10
C SER A 148 17.78 -0.41 -8.64
N TYR A 149 17.90 0.10 -7.42
CA TYR A 149 19.17 0.46 -6.79
C TYR A 149 19.82 -0.69 -6.00
N GLY A 150 19.18 -1.85 -5.92
CA GLY A 150 19.57 -2.97 -5.08
C GLY A 150 19.95 -4.23 -5.84
N LYS A 151 20.71 -4.14 -6.94
CA LYS A 151 21.37 -5.33 -7.51
C LYS A 151 22.59 -5.69 -6.67
N THR A 152 22.38 -6.27 -5.53
CA THR A 152 23.18 -7.43 -5.12
C THR A 152 22.71 -8.58 -6.00
N GLU A 153 23.64 -9.41 -6.49
CA GLU A 153 23.35 -10.61 -7.27
C GLU A 153 22.30 -11.48 -6.56
N GLY A 154 21.03 -11.10 -6.72
CA GLY A 154 19.88 -11.58 -5.92
C GLY A 154 19.32 -12.90 -6.43
N GLY A 155 20.09 -13.69 -7.19
CA GLY A 155 19.84 -15.11 -7.38
C GLY A 155 19.99 -15.91 -6.08
N ASP A 156 20.86 -15.45 -5.18
CA ASP A 156 21.23 -16.23 -4.00
C ASP A 156 20.20 -16.24 -2.87
N LEU A 157 19.41 -15.18 -2.68
CA LEU A 157 18.46 -15.15 -1.57
C LEU A 157 17.32 -16.15 -1.74
N LEU A 158 16.81 -16.32 -2.95
CA LEU A 158 15.82 -17.35 -3.26
C LEU A 158 16.39 -18.74 -3.12
N LEU A 159 17.64 -18.95 -3.58
CA LEU A 159 18.36 -20.23 -3.40
C LEU A 159 18.61 -20.53 -1.92
N TRP A 160 18.93 -19.52 -1.09
CA TRP A 160 19.07 -19.69 0.35
C TRP A 160 17.77 -20.06 1.05
N ILE A 161 16.64 -19.44 0.66
CA ILE A 161 15.32 -19.76 1.23
C ILE A 161 14.87 -21.18 0.82
N TRP A 162 15.13 -21.59 -0.42
CA TRP A 162 14.83 -22.95 -0.91
C TRP A 162 15.83 -23.99 -0.41
N GLY A 163 17.12 -23.64 -0.31
CA GLY A 163 18.16 -24.52 0.21
C GLY A 163 18.06 -24.80 1.71
N ALA A 164 17.59 -23.84 2.52
CA ALA A 164 17.39 -24.00 3.95
C ALA A 164 16.12 -24.81 4.31
N GLY A 165 15.21 -25.00 3.36
CA GLY A 165 13.99 -25.82 3.54
C GLY A 165 14.13 -27.28 3.12
N LEU A 166 15.33 -27.71 2.65
CA LEU A 166 15.60 -29.07 2.14
C LEU A 166 16.67 -29.83 2.95
N CYS A 167 17.05 -29.34 4.15
CA CYS A 167 17.89 -30.06 5.12
C CYS A 167 17.10 -30.46 6.37
#